data_b18da736d1ec21e5553a9b54d21eee76
#
_entry.id   b18da736d1ec21e5553a9b54d21eee76
#
_cell.length_a   1.000
_cell.length_b   1.000
_cell.length_c   1.000
_cell.angle_alpha   90.00
_cell.angle_beta   90.00
_cell.angle_gamma   90.00
#
_symmetry.space_group_name_H-M   'P 1'
#
loop_
_entity.id
_entity.type
_entity.pdbx_description
1 polymer ?
#
loop_
_entity_poly.entity_id
_entity_poly.type
_entity_poly.pdbx_seq_one_letter_code
_entity_poly.pdbx_strand_id
1 'polypeptide(L)' 'METDFSKLSNYHKVERFIQSLGPVTRDQIHEFINDHNMPAGMQICNDLLAAKVIEEVDGGYRIKAEDRKR' A
#
# COMPACT_ATOMS: atom_id res chain seq x y z
N MET A 1 -0.99 21.87 1.88
CA MET A 1 -1.31 21.34 3.02
C MET A 1 -1.12 19.92 3.08
N GLU A 2 -0.66 19.40 4.16
CA GLU A 2 -0.48 18.07 4.21
C GLU A 2 -1.50 17.36 4.89
N THR A 3 -1.82 16.18 4.50
CA THR A 3 -2.79 15.34 5.15
C THR A 3 -2.14 14.61 6.28
N ASP A 4 -2.75 14.71 7.43
CA ASP A 4 -2.27 13.98 8.58
C ASP A 4 -2.44 12.51 8.29
N PHE A 5 -1.37 11.75 8.33
CA PHE A 5 -1.41 10.33 8.04
C PHE A 5 -2.44 9.59 8.88
N SER A 6 -2.55 9.96 10.13
CA SER A 6 -3.46 9.27 11.03
C SER A 6 -4.93 9.46 10.65
N LYS A 7 -5.23 10.45 9.82
CA LYS A 7 -6.60 10.67 9.40
C LYS A 7 -6.93 10.04 8.08
N LEU A 8 -5.99 9.38 7.45
CA LEU A 8 -6.26 8.71 6.21
C LEU A 8 -7.04 7.43 6.47
N SER A 9 -7.81 7.01 5.50
CA SER A 9 -8.44 5.70 5.58
C SER A 9 -7.36 4.63 5.54
N ASN A 10 -7.69 3.43 5.99
CA ASN A 10 -6.73 2.34 5.96
C ASN A 10 -6.26 2.06 4.54
N TYR A 11 -7.14 2.20 3.57
CA TYR A 11 -6.78 2.02 2.17
C TYR A 11 -5.66 2.98 1.79
N HIS A 12 -5.81 4.24 2.13
CA HIS A 12 -4.81 5.25 1.79
C HIS A 12 -3.54 5.08 2.61
N LYS A 13 -3.65 4.58 3.83
CA LYS A 13 -2.46 4.33 4.64
C LYS A 13 -1.58 3.27 4.00
N VAL A 14 -2.17 2.20 3.53
CA VAL A 14 -1.42 1.13 2.88
C VAL A 14 -0.80 1.65 1.58
N GLU A 15 -1.58 2.38 0.81
CA GLU A 15 -1.09 2.95 -0.44
C GLU A 15 0.12 3.84 -0.20
N ARG A 16 0.01 4.73 0.78
CA ARG A 16 1.09 5.63 1.11
C ARG A 16 2.31 4.91 1.60
N PHE A 17 2.13 3.86 2.35
CA PHE A 17 3.23 3.06 2.86
C PHE A 17 4.02 2.49 1.68
N ILE A 18 3.35 1.90 0.72
CA ILE A 18 4.01 1.32 -0.44
C ILE A 18 4.67 2.41 -1.27
N GLN A 19 3.98 3.53 -1.41
CA GLN A 19 4.49 4.64 -2.19
C GLN A 19 5.78 5.21 -1.60
N SER A 20 5.84 5.29 -0.28
CA SER A 20 6.98 5.88 0.40
C SER A 20 8.21 5.01 0.34
N LEU A 21 8.03 3.69 0.48
CA LEU A 21 9.15 2.79 0.52
C LEU A 21 9.57 2.29 -0.84
N GLY A 22 8.70 2.41 -1.84
CA GLY A 22 8.95 1.81 -3.12
C GLY A 22 8.61 0.34 -3.03
N PRO A 23 9.35 -0.57 -3.60
CA PRO A 23 9.00 -1.98 -3.50
C PRO A 23 9.05 -2.43 -2.05
N VAL A 24 7.99 -3.08 -1.59
CA VAL A 24 7.91 -3.60 -0.22
C VAL A 24 7.69 -5.09 -0.27
N THR A 25 8.20 -5.81 0.70
CA THR A 25 8.00 -7.26 0.78
C THR A 25 6.68 -7.54 1.47
N ARG A 26 6.20 -8.78 1.33
CA ARG A 26 5.02 -9.18 2.06
C ARG A 26 5.22 -9.08 3.54
N ASP A 27 6.41 -9.39 4.03
CA ASP A 27 6.70 -9.28 5.45
C ASP A 27 6.57 -7.84 5.92
N GLN A 28 7.04 -6.90 5.13
CA GLN A 28 6.92 -5.49 5.47
C GLN A 28 5.46 -5.04 5.52
N ILE A 29 4.66 -5.55 4.60
CA ILE A 29 3.22 -5.25 4.59
C ILE A 29 2.55 -5.82 5.83
N HIS A 30 2.86 -7.06 6.18
CA HIS A 30 2.27 -7.69 7.35
C HIS A 30 2.65 -6.94 8.63
N GLU A 31 3.89 -6.52 8.72
CA GLU A 31 4.35 -5.78 9.87
C GLU A 31 3.64 -4.43 9.97
N PHE A 32 3.48 -3.76 8.86
CA PHE A 32 2.79 -2.48 8.84
C PHE A 32 1.33 -2.63 9.27
N ILE A 33 0.66 -3.66 8.76
CA ILE A 33 -0.73 -3.94 9.11
C ILE A 33 -0.86 -4.21 10.60
N ASN A 34 0.06 -4.99 11.15
CA ASN A 34 0.06 -5.29 12.55
C ASN A 34 0.32 -4.07 13.39
N ASP A 35 1.29 -3.26 13.02
CA ASP A 35 1.64 -2.07 13.77
C ASP A 35 0.52 -1.05 13.82
N HIS A 36 -0.30 -1.03 12.81
CA HIS A 36 -1.38 -0.04 12.73
C HIS A 36 -2.76 -0.65 13.01
N ASN A 37 -2.78 -1.89 13.48
CA ASN A 37 -4.03 -2.56 13.84
C ASN A 37 -5.07 -2.50 12.72
N MET A 38 -4.70 -2.99 11.56
CA MET A 38 -5.59 -2.99 10.41
C MET A 38 -6.05 -4.40 10.09
N PRO A 39 -7.14 -4.87 10.70
CA PRO A 39 -7.55 -6.26 10.49
C PRO A 39 -7.87 -6.60 9.03
N ALA A 40 -8.28 -5.63 8.25
CA ALA A 40 -8.57 -5.86 6.85
C ALA A 40 -7.44 -5.45 5.93
N GLY A 41 -6.24 -5.33 6.46
CA GLY A 41 -5.13 -4.81 5.66
C GLY A 41 -4.81 -5.62 4.43
N MET A 42 -4.87 -6.95 4.52
CA MET A 42 -4.59 -7.77 3.35
C MET A 42 -5.68 -7.65 2.30
N GLN A 43 -6.91 -7.45 2.72
CA GLN A 43 -8.00 -7.19 1.79
C GLN A 43 -7.75 -5.87 1.05
N ILE A 44 -7.21 -4.89 1.75
CA ILE A 44 -6.87 -3.61 1.14
C ILE A 44 -5.79 -3.80 0.08
N CYS A 45 -4.80 -4.64 0.36
CA CYS A 45 -3.77 -4.93 -0.63
C CYS A 45 -4.39 -5.57 -1.87
N ASN A 46 -5.32 -6.48 -1.69
CA ASN A 46 -6.01 -7.08 -2.81
C ASN A 46 -6.81 -6.06 -3.59
N ASP A 47 -7.45 -5.13 -2.89
CA ASP A 47 -8.20 -4.07 -3.54
C ASP A 47 -7.30 -3.15 -4.36
N LEU A 48 -6.13 -2.83 -3.83
CA LEU A 48 -5.17 -2.02 -4.55
C LEU A 48 -4.67 -2.73 -5.81
N LEU A 49 -4.47 -4.04 -5.70
CA LEU A 49 -4.07 -4.82 -6.86
C LEU A 49 -5.18 -4.86 -7.91
N ALA A 50 -6.40 -5.03 -7.46
CA ALA A 50 -7.54 -5.07 -8.37
C ALA A 50 -7.75 -3.73 -9.07
N ALA A 51 -7.47 -2.65 -8.37
CA ALA A 51 -7.60 -1.31 -8.93
C ALA A 51 -6.39 -0.91 -9.76
N LYS A 52 -5.38 -1.76 -9.79
CA LYS A 52 -4.15 -1.53 -10.55
C LYS A 52 -3.34 -0.34 -10.05
N VAL A 53 -3.49 -0.04 -8.79
CA VAL A 53 -2.71 1.01 -8.14
C VAL A 53 -1.33 0.45 -7.79
N ILE A 54 -1.26 -0.84 -7.44
CA ILE A 54 0.01 -1.48 -7.18
C ILE A 54 0.11 -2.73 -8.03
N GLU A 55 1.30 -3.26 -8.15
CA GLU A 55 1.50 -4.51 -8.86
C GLU A 55 2.33 -5.44 -8.00
N GLU A 56 2.14 -6.72 -8.20
CA GLU A 56 2.86 -7.71 -7.45
C GLU A 56 4.22 -7.93 -8.11
N VAL A 57 5.26 -7.96 -7.30
CA VAL A 57 6.59 -8.24 -7.79
C VAL A 57 7.13 -9.39 -6.97
N ASP A 58 8.33 -9.88 -7.28
CA ASP A 58 8.90 -10.99 -6.59
C ASP A 58 8.89 -10.75 -5.10
N GLY A 59 8.08 -11.45 -4.39
CA GLY A 59 8.04 -11.40 -2.94
C GLY A 59 7.35 -10.20 -2.33
N GLY A 60 6.67 -9.39 -3.12
CA GLY A 60 6.04 -8.21 -2.55
C GLY A 60 5.23 -7.41 -3.54
N TYR A 61 5.19 -6.10 -3.32
CA TYR A 61 4.36 -5.19 -4.09
C TYR A 61 5.09 -3.88 -4.33
N ARG A 62 4.68 -3.17 -5.36
CA ARG A 62 5.17 -1.81 -5.58
C ARG A 62 4.09 -1.00 -6.26
N ILE A 63 4.20 0.32 -6.22
CA ILE A 63 3.27 1.19 -6.92
C ILE A 63 3.46 1.00 -8.41
N LYS A 64 2.35 0.90 -9.10
CA LYS A 64 2.38 0.75 -10.52
C LYS A 64 2.52 2.11 -11.15
N ALA A 65 3.68 2.39 -11.68
CA ALA A 65 3.99 3.74 -12.05
C ALA A 65 3.72 4.11 -13.48
N GLU A 66 3.47 3.17 -14.31
CA GLU A 66 3.35 3.50 -15.68
C GLU A 66 2.21 4.35 -16.03
N ASP A 67 1.28 4.49 -15.14
CA ASP A 67 0.19 5.22 -15.43
C ASP A 67 0.41 6.63 -15.47
N ARG A 68 1.42 7.00 -14.97
CA ARG A 68 1.56 8.31 -14.87
C ARG A 68 2.00 8.86 -16.05
N LYS A 69 2.03 8.82 -16.86
CA LYS A 69 2.47 9.32 -17.92
C LYS A 69 2.04 10.18 -18.53
N ARG A 70 1.89 10.45 -18.44
CA ARG A 70 1.55 11.18 -18.93
C ARG A 70 1.60 11.79 -19.00
#